data_31763bd5e7ae5ed1577c6782ce444ee6
#
_entry.id   31763bd5e7ae5ed1577c6782ce444ee6
#
_cell.length_a   1.000
_cell.length_b   1.000
_cell.length_c   1.000
_cell.angle_alpha   90.00
_cell.angle_beta   90.00
_cell.angle_gamma   90.00
#
_symmetry.space_group_name_H-M   'P 1'
#
loop_
_entity.id
_entity.type
_entity.pdbx_description
1 polymer ?
#
loop_
_entity_poly.entity_id
_entity_poly.type
_entity_poly.pdbx_seq_one_letter_code
_entity_poly.pdbx_strand_id
1 'polypeptide(L)'
;MSDRDYGWCGMALSSHGRAADWFTGFTASSFDLLHAGHILMLKEASEQCDYLIVGLHIDPSVERPEKNKPIQSLEERMIQLEGCKYVDEIHTYTTEAELESLLNTLPIEIRIIGEEYKGKAFTGSRNWWHETYYNSRDHEYSTTELRQRINNEPV
;
A
#
# COMPACT_ATOMS: atom_id res chain seq x y z
N MET A 1 -6.90 8.60 16.61
CA MET A 1 -7.08 9.28 15.37
C MET A 1 -5.76 9.80 14.84
N SER A 2 -5.58 9.77 13.57
CA SER A 2 -4.39 10.29 12.95
C SER A 2 -4.31 11.81 13.14
N ASP A 3 -3.16 12.31 13.53
CA ASP A 3 -2.90 13.74 13.63
C ASP A 3 -2.63 14.36 12.27
N ARG A 4 -3.11 13.72 11.23
CA ARG A 4 -3.05 14.24 9.88
C ARG A 4 -4.15 15.26 9.71
N ASP A 5 -4.15 16.24 10.55
CA ASP A 5 -5.15 17.25 10.46
C ASP A 5 -4.85 18.23 9.35
N TYR A 6 -3.87 18.07 8.59
CA TYR A 6 -3.66 18.90 7.41
C TYR A 6 -3.88 20.37 7.68
N GLY A 7 -3.76 20.75 8.91
CA GLY A 7 -3.92 22.13 9.32
C GLY A 7 -2.86 22.97 8.64
N TRP A 8 -3.12 23.60 7.72
CA TRP A 8 -2.39 24.23 6.67
C TRP A 8 -1.57 25.45 7.05
N CYS A 9 -1.41 25.72 8.30
CA CYS A 9 -0.80 26.93 8.81
C CYS A 9 0.62 27.10 8.29
N GLY A 10 0.78 27.75 7.16
CA GLY A 10 2.06 28.15 6.65
C GLY A 10 2.92 27.07 6.02
N MET A 11 2.38 25.87 5.81
CA MET A 11 3.12 24.78 5.19
C MET A 11 2.97 24.81 3.68
N ALA A 12 4.09 24.66 2.97
CA ALA A 12 4.06 24.54 1.52
C ALA A 12 3.61 23.14 1.12
N LEU A 13 2.72 23.03 0.15
CA LEU A 13 2.25 21.75 -0.37
C LEU A 13 3.01 21.37 -1.63
N SER A 14 3.21 20.07 -1.80
CA SER A 14 3.71 19.53 -3.06
C SER A 14 2.60 19.53 -4.09
N SER A 15 2.94 19.20 -5.35
CA SER A 15 1.97 19.07 -6.43
C SER A 15 0.91 18.00 -6.16
N HIS A 16 1.15 17.10 -5.21
CA HIS A 16 0.22 16.04 -4.82
C HIS A 16 -0.58 16.38 -3.57
N GLY A 17 -0.49 17.61 -3.09
CA GLY A 17 -1.24 18.04 -1.92
C GLY A 17 -0.57 17.78 -0.58
N ARG A 18 0.61 17.18 -0.54
CA ARG A 18 1.32 16.95 0.71
C ARG A 18 2.18 18.14 1.10
N ALA A 19 2.40 18.32 2.38
CA ALA A 19 3.34 19.32 2.87
C ALA A 19 4.78 18.91 2.50
N ALA A 20 5.59 19.87 2.08
CA ALA A 20 6.94 19.60 1.57
C ALA A 20 7.88 18.97 2.59
N ASP A 21 7.65 19.21 3.89
CA ASP A 21 8.46 18.68 4.97
C ASP A 21 7.89 17.41 5.61
N TRP A 22 6.80 16.87 5.08
CA TRP A 22 6.25 15.62 5.57
C TRP A 22 7.13 14.44 5.15
N PHE A 23 7.32 13.51 6.09
CA PHE A 23 8.02 12.26 5.83
C PHE A 23 7.07 11.32 5.08
N THR A 24 7.42 10.97 3.85
CA THR A 24 6.55 10.25 2.93
C THR A 24 6.87 8.76 2.91
N GLY A 25 5.84 7.95 3.16
CA GLY A 25 5.94 6.50 3.10
C GLY A 25 5.22 5.92 1.88
N PHE A 26 5.59 4.71 1.52
CA PHE A 26 5.00 4.01 0.38
C PHE A 26 4.82 2.53 0.70
N THR A 27 3.66 1.98 0.35
CA THR A 27 3.40 0.56 0.37
C THR A 27 2.60 0.17 -0.87
N ALA A 28 2.72 -1.07 -1.31
CA ALA A 28 2.08 -1.52 -2.55
C ALA A 28 1.48 -2.92 -2.39
N SER A 29 0.29 -3.12 -2.95
CA SER A 29 -0.39 -4.40 -3.00
C SER A 29 -1.59 -4.30 -3.94
N SER A 30 -2.26 -5.41 -4.20
CA SER A 30 -3.51 -5.40 -4.97
C SER A 30 -4.71 -5.00 -4.11
N PHE A 31 -4.64 -5.14 -2.81
CA PHE A 31 -5.72 -4.80 -1.87
C PHE A 31 -7.08 -5.36 -2.30
N ASP A 32 -7.06 -6.60 -2.78
CA ASP A 32 -8.29 -7.29 -3.19
C ASP A 32 -9.09 -7.72 -1.96
N LEU A 33 -10.41 -7.53 -2.00
CA LEU A 33 -11.29 -7.83 -0.87
C LEU A 33 -10.79 -7.16 0.41
N LEU A 34 -10.68 -5.84 0.38
CA LEU A 34 -10.14 -5.06 1.50
C LEU A 34 -10.75 -5.54 2.82
N HIS A 35 -9.91 -6.02 3.72
CA HIS A 35 -10.33 -6.64 4.97
C HIS A 35 -9.55 -6.11 6.17
N ALA A 36 -9.88 -6.61 7.36
CA ALA A 36 -9.27 -6.15 8.61
C ALA A 36 -7.74 -6.20 8.58
N GLY A 37 -7.17 -7.24 7.99
CA GLY A 37 -5.71 -7.37 7.88
C GLY A 37 -5.08 -6.26 7.06
N HIS A 38 -5.72 -5.88 5.95
CA HIS A 38 -5.25 -4.74 5.14
C HIS A 38 -5.31 -3.44 5.94
N ILE A 39 -6.39 -3.23 6.69
CA ILE A 39 -6.56 -2.01 7.48
C ILE A 39 -5.49 -1.92 8.59
N LEU A 40 -5.23 -3.03 9.27
CA LEU A 40 -4.18 -3.05 10.31
C LEU A 40 -2.80 -2.77 9.72
N MET A 41 -2.51 -3.34 8.55
CA MET A 41 -1.25 -3.09 7.86
C MET A 41 -1.14 -1.62 7.44
N LEU A 42 -2.20 -1.05 6.88
CA LEU A 42 -2.20 0.36 6.48
C LEU A 42 -2.08 1.28 7.69
N LYS A 43 -2.71 0.92 8.81
CA LYS A 43 -2.55 1.66 10.05
C LYS A 43 -1.10 1.68 10.52
N GLU A 44 -0.47 0.52 10.58
CA GLU A 44 0.93 0.40 10.99
C GLU A 44 1.84 1.19 10.03
N ALA A 45 1.59 1.09 8.73
CA ALA A 45 2.34 1.85 7.73
C ALA A 45 2.20 3.35 7.95
N SER A 46 0.98 3.80 8.23
CA SER A 46 0.71 5.22 8.45
C SER A 46 1.42 5.78 9.69
N GLU A 47 1.70 4.93 10.65
CA GLU A 47 2.41 5.33 11.87
C GLU A 47 3.90 5.55 11.62
N GLN A 48 4.43 5.08 10.50
CA GLN A 48 5.84 5.21 10.14
C GLN A 48 6.13 6.46 9.31
N CYS A 49 5.10 7.24 8.96
CA CYS A 49 5.26 8.38 8.06
C CYS A 49 4.19 9.43 8.34
N ASP A 50 4.35 10.60 7.76
CA ASP A 50 3.36 11.68 7.85
C ASP A 50 2.36 11.62 6.69
N TYR A 51 2.77 11.05 5.58
CA TYR A 51 1.97 10.98 4.36
C TYR A 51 2.19 9.63 3.71
N LEU A 52 1.12 8.84 3.56
CA LEU A 52 1.22 7.49 3.03
C LEU A 52 0.70 7.42 1.59
N ILE A 53 1.60 7.05 0.69
CA ILE A 53 1.28 6.78 -0.71
C ILE A 53 1.12 5.27 -0.87
N VAL A 54 0.05 4.85 -1.53
CA VAL A 54 -0.23 3.44 -1.81
C VAL A 54 -0.11 3.18 -3.30
N GLY A 55 0.67 2.16 -3.65
CA GLY A 55 0.69 1.62 -5.00
C GLY A 55 -0.36 0.52 -5.11
N LEU A 56 -1.33 0.70 -5.99
CA LEU A 56 -2.40 -0.27 -6.20
C LEU A 56 -2.10 -1.10 -7.44
N HIS A 57 -1.79 -2.38 -7.23
CA HIS A 57 -1.47 -3.32 -8.31
C HIS A 57 -2.75 -3.66 -9.07
N ILE A 58 -2.77 -3.35 -10.34
CA ILE A 58 -3.98 -3.55 -11.17
C ILE A 58 -4.30 -5.04 -11.30
N ASP A 59 -3.32 -5.84 -11.75
CA ASP A 59 -3.50 -7.29 -11.87
C ASP A 59 -2.14 -7.99 -11.79
N PRO A 60 -1.79 -8.56 -10.62
CA PRO A 60 -0.50 -9.27 -10.49
C PRO A 60 -0.38 -10.51 -11.35
N SER A 61 -1.48 -11.08 -11.83
CA SER A 61 -1.43 -12.28 -12.66
C SER A 61 -0.92 -12.03 -14.08
N VAL A 62 -0.86 -10.77 -14.51
CA VAL A 62 -0.35 -10.40 -15.84
C VAL A 62 1.11 -10.80 -16.01
N GLU A 63 1.95 -10.47 -15.03
CA GLU A 63 3.37 -10.84 -15.06
C GLU A 63 3.69 -12.14 -14.33
N ARG A 64 2.84 -12.52 -13.39
CA ARG A 64 3.04 -13.71 -12.57
C ARG A 64 1.77 -14.56 -12.61
N PRO A 65 1.64 -15.45 -13.62
CA PRO A 65 0.42 -16.25 -13.79
C PRO A 65 0.06 -17.13 -12.59
N GLU A 66 1.02 -17.43 -11.72
CA GLU A 66 0.78 -18.18 -10.48
C GLU A 66 0.05 -17.36 -9.43
N LYS A 67 -0.01 -16.04 -9.59
CA LYS A 67 -0.74 -15.17 -8.68
C LYS A 67 -2.22 -15.16 -9.03
N ASN A 68 -3.04 -15.00 -8.01
CA ASN A 68 -4.48 -14.88 -8.21
C ASN A 68 -4.84 -13.55 -8.86
N LYS A 69 -5.71 -13.63 -9.87
CA LYS A 69 -6.32 -12.42 -10.40
C LYS A 69 -7.23 -11.83 -9.33
N PRO A 70 -7.26 -10.50 -9.16
CA PRO A 70 -8.17 -9.89 -8.20
C PRO A 70 -9.62 -10.24 -8.50
N ILE A 71 -10.39 -10.48 -7.45
CA ILE A 71 -11.84 -10.71 -7.56
C ILE A 71 -12.55 -9.40 -7.84
N GLN A 72 -12.15 -8.34 -7.14
CA GLN A 72 -12.77 -7.03 -7.30
C GLN A 72 -12.14 -6.27 -8.47
N SER A 73 -12.94 -5.46 -9.13
CA SER A 73 -12.44 -4.58 -10.18
C SER A 73 -11.47 -3.55 -9.61
N LEU A 74 -10.70 -2.93 -10.49
CA LEU A 74 -9.82 -1.84 -10.07
C LEU A 74 -10.62 -0.70 -9.44
N GLU A 75 -11.77 -0.38 -10.02
CA GLU A 75 -12.64 0.69 -9.51
C GLU A 75 -13.11 0.39 -8.08
N GLU A 76 -13.58 -0.82 -7.83
CA GLU A 76 -14.00 -1.21 -6.48
C GLU A 76 -12.88 -1.07 -5.46
N ARG A 77 -11.70 -1.56 -5.82
CA ARG A 77 -10.53 -1.49 -4.93
C ARG A 77 -10.07 -0.05 -4.70
N MET A 78 -10.16 0.78 -5.73
CA MET A 78 -9.82 2.21 -5.61
C MET A 78 -10.78 2.91 -4.67
N ILE A 79 -12.08 2.69 -4.82
CA ILE A 79 -13.10 3.29 -3.96
C ILE A 79 -12.85 2.91 -2.49
N GLN A 80 -12.56 1.64 -2.24
CA GLN A 80 -12.31 1.16 -0.89
C GLN A 80 -11.07 1.81 -0.26
N LEU A 81 -9.97 1.92 -1.03
CA LEU A 81 -8.76 2.56 -0.54
C LEU A 81 -8.95 4.05 -0.30
N GLU A 82 -9.69 4.72 -1.17
CA GLU A 82 -10.00 6.13 -0.98
C GLU A 82 -10.82 6.39 0.28
N GLY A 83 -11.61 5.40 0.70
CA GLY A 83 -12.36 5.47 1.94
C GLY A 83 -11.53 5.15 3.20
N CYS A 84 -10.31 4.68 3.04
CA CYS A 84 -9.45 4.32 4.17
C CYS A 84 -8.75 5.56 4.71
N LYS A 85 -8.97 5.85 5.99
CA LYS A 85 -8.40 7.05 6.63
C LYS A 85 -6.88 7.05 6.74
N TYR A 86 -6.24 5.91 6.54
CA TYR A 86 -4.78 5.80 6.64
C TYR A 86 -4.06 6.07 5.33
N VAL A 87 -4.79 6.15 4.22
CA VAL A 87 -4.24 6.32 2.87
C VAL A 87 -4.40 7.77 2.44
N ASP A 88 -3.30 8.38 1.99
CA ASP A 88 -3.32 9.78 1.57
C ASP A 88 -3.28 9.95 0.06
N GLU A 89 -2.64 9.03 -0.66
CA GLU A 89 -2.48 9.15 -2.11
C GLU A 89 -2.39 7.75 -2.71
N ILE A 90 -2.96 7.55 -3.90
CA ILE A 90 -2.98 6.24 -4.56
C ILE A 90 -2.43 6.37 -5.97
N HIS A 91 -1.53 5.47 -6.34
CA HIS A 91 -1.04 5.34 -7.72
C HIS A 91 -1.23 3.89 -8.16
N THR A 92 -1.70 3.70 -9.39
CA THR A 92 -1.88 2.36 -9.96
C THR A 92 -0.64 1.93 -10.74
N TYR A 93 -0.41 0.63 -10.81
CA TYR A 93 0.65 0.06 -11.64
C TYR A 93 0.28 -1.37 -12.02
N THR A 94 0.79 -1.83 -13.16
CA THR A 94 0.56 -3.20 -13.64
C THR A 94 1.82 -4.05 -13.55
N THR A 95 2.96 -3.49 -13.95
CA THR A 95 4.22 -4.24 -14.04
C THR A 95 5.20 -3.85 -12.93
N GLU A 96 6.14 -4.74 -12.66
CA GLU A 96 7.21 -4.42 -11.70
C GLU A 96 8.06 -3.24 -12.18
N ALA A 97 8.21 -3.08 -13.50
CA ALA A 97 8.91 -1.92 -14.06
C ALA A 97 8.17 -0.62 -13.75
N GLU A 98 6.84 -0.63 -13.81
CA GLU A 98 6.04 0.53 -13.44
C GLU A 98 6.15 0.83 -11.95
N LEU A 99 6.17 -0.22 -11.10
CA LEU A 99 6.37 -0.04 -9.67
C LEU A 99 7.74 0.60 -9.40
N GLU A 100 8.78 0.12 -10.06
CA GLU A 100 10.11 0.70 -9.91
C GLU A 100 10.14 2.15 -10.35
N SER A 101 9.44 2.49 -11.42
CA SER A 101 9.30 3.86 -11.87
C SER A 101 8.64 4.75 -10.81
N LEU A 102 7.58 4.26 -10.17
CA LEU A 102 6.94 4.98 -9.06
C LEU A 102 7.91 5.21 -7.92
N LEU A 103 8.67 4.17 -7.55
CA LEU A 103 9.65 4.28 -6.46
C LEU A 103 10.76 5.30 -6.78
N ASN A 104 11.08 5.47 -8.04
CA ASN A 104 12.13 6.40 -8.48
C ASN A 104 11.63 7.84 -8.68
N THR A 105 10.35 8.03 -8.96
CA THR A 105 9.80 9.34 -9.31
C THR A 105 9.03 10.00 -8.18
N LEU A 106 8.43 9.23 -7.28
CA LEU A 106 7.71 9.78 -6.15
C LEU A 106 8.69 10.13 -5.01
N PRO A 107 8.35 11.13 -4.19
CA PRO A 107 9.25 11.56 -3.11
C PRO A 107 9.18 10.64 -1.89
N ILE A 108 9.45 9.36 -2.10
CA ILE A 108 9.37 8.34 -1.06
C ILE A 108 10.63 8.35 -0.20
N GLU A 109 10.43 8.37 1.11
CA GLU A 109 11.51 8.36 2.08
C GLU A 109 11.58 7.08 2.87
N ILE A 110 10.43 6.37 3.02
CA ILE A 110 10.40 5.06 3.68
C ILE A 110 9.49 4.11 2.90
N ARG A 111 10.00 2.92 2.60
CA ARG A 111 9.24 1.84 1.99
C ARG A 111 8.71 0.92 3.09
N ILE A 112 7.41 0.69 3.09
CA ILE A 112 6.79 -0.24 4.02
C ILE A 112 6.42 -1.51 3.27
N ILE A 113 6.86 -2.67 3.77
CA ILE A 113 6.62 -3.96 3.13
C ILE A 113 6.44 -5.03 4.22
N GLY A 114 5.81 -6.15 3.90
CA GLY A 114 5.58 -7.21 4.87
C GLY A 114 6.86 -7.83 5.40
N GLU A 115 6.84 -8.24 6.67
CA GLU A 115 8.01 -8.82 7.33
C GLU A 115 8.50 -10.11 6.67
N GLU A 116 7.65 -10.79 5.89
CA GLU A 116 8.04 -11.98 5.15
C GLU A 116 9.09 -11.71 4.08
N TYR A 117 9.27 -10.47 3.71
CA TYR A 117 10.30 -10.06 2.73
C TYR A 117 11.64 -9.72 3.37
N LYS A 118 11.72 -9.75 4.70
CA LYS A 118 12.96 -9.44 5.40
C LYS A 118 14.05 -10.43 5.01
N GLY A 119 15.18 -9.91 4.54
CA GLY A 119 16.26 -10.75 4.04
C GLY A 119 16.09 -11.28 2.64
N LYS A 120 15.03 -10.88 1.93
CA LYS A 120 14.76 -11.30 0.55
C LYS A 120 14.83 -10.11 -0.39
N ALA A 121 15.11 -10.39 -1.66
CA ALA A 121 15.05 -9.36 -2.70
C ALA A 121 13.60 -9.10 -3.10
N PHE A 122 13.27 -7.84 -3.30
CA PHE A 122 11.97 -7.40 -3.81
C PHE A 122 12.18 -6.14 -4.65
N THR A 123 11.17 -5.76 -5.44
CA THR A 123 11.27 -4.58 -6.29
C THR A 123 11.60 -3.35 -5.46
N GLY A 124 12.68 -2.67 -5.79
CA GLY A 124 13.15 -1.49 -5.06
C GLY A 124 14.01 -1.82 -3.84
N SER A 125 14.32 -3.09 -3.56
CA SER A 125 15.11 -3.47 -2.40
C SER A 125 16.54 -2.94 -2.43
N ARG A 126 17.02 -2.55 -3.62
CA ARG A 126 18.37 -1.98 -3.78
C ARG A 126 18.38 -0.46 -3.81
N ASN A 127 17.22 0.15 -3.65
CA ASN A 127 17.12 1.60 -3.63
C ASN A 127 17.62 2.12 -2.28
N TRP A 128 18.79 2.72 -2.29
CA TRP A 128 19.48 3.14 -1.07
C TRP A 128 18.98 4.50 -0.52
N TRP A 129 18.20 5.21 -1.29
CA TRP A 129 17.77 6.57 -0.89
C TRP A 129 16.53 6.58 0.01
N HIS A 130 15.94 5.43 0.28
CA HIS A 130 14.84 5.36 1.23
C HIS A 130 15.09 4.25 2.26
N GLU A 131 14.50 4.43 3.42
CA GLU A 131 14.50 3.40 4.46
C GLU A 131 13.47 2.32 4.13
N THR A 132 13.64 1.17 4.75
CA THR A 132 12.65 0.08 4.66
C THR A 132 12.15 -0.27 6.04
N TYR A 133 10.84 -0.30 6.19
CA TYR A 133 10.17 -0.76 7.40
C TYR A 133 9.40 -2.04 7.08
N TYR A 134 9.56 -3.04 7.94
CA TYR A 134 8.89 -4.32 7.74
C TYR A 134 7.65 -4.39 8.63
N ASN A 135 6.47 -4.41 8.00
CA ASN A 135 5.20 -4.50 8.72
C ASN A 135 5.10 -5.84 9.45
N SER A 136 4.64 -5.80 10.68
CA SER A 136 4.34 -7.00 11.43
C SER A 136 3.09 -7.70 10.87
N ARG A 137 2.95 -8.98 11.19
CA ARG A 137 1.76 -9.76 10.85
C ARG A 137 1.20 -10.38 12.11
N ASP A 138 0.94 -9.54 13.09
CA ASP A 138 0.45 -9.96 14.41
C ASP A 138 -1.05 -10.26 14.41
N HIS A 139 -1.56 -10.75 13.27
CA HIS A 139 -2.97 -11.11 13.13
C HIS A 139 -3.12 -12.29 12.18
N GLU A 140 -4.28 -12.92 12.21
CA GLU A 140 -4.58 -14.09 11.39
C GLU A 140 -5.44 -13.75 10.15
N TYR A 141 -5.75 -12.47 9.95
CA TYR A 141 -6.58 -12.06 8.82
C TYR A 141 -5.83 -12.20 7.50
N SER A 142 -6.45 -12.83 6.53
CA SER A 142 -5.85 -12.98 5.21
C SER A 142 -6.92 -13.07 4.13
N THR A 143 -6.54 -12.67 2.91
CA THR A 143 -7.42 -12.79 1.75
C THR A 143 -7.70 -14.24 1.43
N THR A 144 -6.72 -15.11 1.59
CA THR A 144 -6.88 -16.55 1.35
C THR A 144 -7.94 -17.14 2.26
N GLU A 145 -7.88 -16.85 3.55
CA GLU A 145 -8.87 -17.33 4.49
C GLU A 145 -10.25 -16.78 4.19
N LEU A 146 -10.34 -15.51 3.85
CA LEU A 146 -11.61 -14.87 3.50
C LEU A 146 -12.22 -15.53 2.27
N ARG A 147 -11.43 -15.83 1.25
CA ARG A 147 -11.89 -16.56 0.07
C ARG A 147 -12.42 -17.94 0.42
N GLN A 148 -11.73 -18.65 1.32
CA GLN A 148 -12.18 -19.97 1.78
C GLN A 148 -13.51 -19.90 2.52
N ARG A 149 -13.68 -18.91 3.40
CA ARG A 149 -14.96 -18.73 4.10
C ARG A 149 -16.11 -18.46 3.14
N ILE A 150 -15.87 -17.62 2.13
CA ILE A 150 -16.88 -17.31 1.12
C ILE A 150 -17.24 -18.57 0.33
N ASN A 151 -16.26 -19.36 -0.07
CA ASN A 151 -16.47 -20.58 -0.85
C ASN A 151 -17.19 -21.66 -0.06
N ASN A 152 -17.04 -21.69 1.25
CA ASN A 152 -17.64 -22.71 2.12
C ASN A 152 -19.02 -22.29 2.63
N GLU A 153 -19.46 -21.07 2.36
CA GLU A 153 -20.74 -20.57 2.81
C GLU A 153 -21.84 -21.05 1.86
N PRO A 154 -22.92 -21.70 2.38
CA PRO A 154 -24.03 -22.08 1.52
C PRO A 154 -24.76 -20.82 1.03
N VAL A 155 -25.08 -20.84 -0.25
CA VAL A 155 -25.81 -19.73 -0.89
C VAL A 155 -27.30 -19.85 -0.58
#